data_9c6148af3eb466bb9fd6948fe4bebecd
#
_entry.id   9c6148af3eb466bb9fd6948fe4bebecd
#
_cell.length_a   1.000
_cell.length_b   1.000
_cell.length_c   1.000
_cell.angle_alpha   90.00
_cell.angle_beta   90.00
_cell.angle_gamma   90.00
#
_symmetry.space_group_name_H-M   'P 1'
#
loop_
_entity.id
_entity.type
_entity.pdbx_description
1 polymer ?
#
loop_
_entity_poly.entity_id
_entity_poly.type
_entity_poly.pdbx_seq_one_letter_code
_entity_poly.pdbx_strand_id
1 'polypeptide(L)'
;MVAFATVFTTGCYEPSDFDAFGSGNQTVVIEACITDSDSLNTIIISKSVPASDTNDCEFVDDAIVMLRDDMGNSAEVISIGNGRYKTSGLIGKPGHDYLLTAEIDGFRYSSIDRMPRASKIDSLIVEFKDNRTLFDTIGYYITVLAPQISDTTSYYRIAVEQNGVPLDNYSNLWIYEDTHKASTFKMTVNHNFETGDSVVVKVYSLSENVYEYFFGLSKQFSTNFSNIQPPLTNPDNNINPIALGCFQASPVKVFRFVVGNKARTIVRLQEFQ
;
A
#
# COMPACT_ATOMS: atom_id res chain seq x y z
N MET A 1 -27.75 44.85 -43.59
CA MET A 1 -28.28 43.58 -43.03
C MET A 1 -27.13 42.60 -43.08
N VAL A 2 -26.43 42.43 -41.97
CA VAL A 2 -25.24 41.51 -41.86
C VAL A 2 -25.71 40.26 -41.16
N ALA A 3 -25.67 39.14 -41.87
CA ALA A 3 -26.02 37.86 -41.32
C ALA A 3 -24.86 37.29 -40.53
N PHE A 4 -25.04 37.07 -39.23
CA PHE A 4 -24.10 36.40 -38.35
C PHE A 4 -24.33 34.89 -38.47
N ALA A 5 -23.39 34.17 -39.07
CA ALA A 5 -23.40 32.69 -39.10
C ALA A 5 -22.76 32.18 -37.81
N THR A 6 -23.56 31.62 -36.92
CA THR A 6 -23.11 30.87 -35.75
C THR A 6 -22.67 29.46 -36.17
N VAL A 7 -21.36 29.23 -36.13
CA VAL A 7 -20.80 27.90 -36.31
C VAL A 7 -20.90 27.14 -34.97
N PHE A 8 -21.80 26.16 -34.88
CA PHE A 8 -21.82 25.19 -33.79
C PHE A 8 -20.72 24.15 -34.04
N THR A 9 -19.61 24.21 -33.32
CA THR A 9 -18.68 23.11 -33.23
C THR A 9 -19.26 22.08 -32.26
N THR A 10 -19.84 21.02 -32.78
CA THR A 10 -20.12 19.81 -32.02
C THR A 10 -18.77 19.13 -31.75
N GLY A 11 -18.22 19.33 -30.56
CA GLY A 11 -17.13 18.51 -30.07
C GLY A 11 -17.66 17.09 -29.88
N CYS A 12 -17.29 16.17 -30.77
CA CYS A 12 -17.43 14.75 -30.49
C CYS A 12 -16.52 14.46 -29.30
N TYR A 13 -17.13 14.18 -28.15
CA TYR A 13 -16.48 13.47 -27.07
C TYR A 13 -16.41 12.01 -27.56
N GLU A 14 -15.26 11.60 -28.09
CA GLU A 14 -14.94 10.17 -28.20
C GLU A 14 -14.78 9.65 -26.77
N PRO A 15 -15.68 8.75 -26.32
CA PRO A 15 -15.39 8.01 -25.10
C PRO A 15 -14.09 7.24 -25.42
N SER A 16 -13.00 7.58 -24.74
CA SER A 16 -11.80 6.77 -24.73
C SER A 16 -12.25 5.36 -24.37
N ASP A 17 -11.99 4.40 -25.28
CA ASP A 17 -12.28 2.99 -25.05
C ASP A 17 -11.60 2.55 -23.75
N PHE A 18 -12.35 2.59 -22.67
CA PHE A 18 -11.99 2.04 -21.37
C PHE A 18 -12.23 0.52 -21.37
N ASP A 19 -12.05 -0.10 -22.53
CA ASP A 19 -12.14 -1.54 -22.75
C ASP A 19 -10.84 -2.28 -22.46
N ALA A 20 -9.88 -1.65 -21.76
CA ALA A 20 -8.75 -2.40 -21.21
C ALA A 20 -9.19 -3.47 -20.21
N PHE A 21 -10.40 -3.31 -19.65
CA PHE A 21 -11.08 -4.31 -18.81
C PHE A 21 -12.44 -4.58 -19.44
N GLY A 22 -12.44 -5.26 -20.60
CA GLY A 22 -13.62 -5.59 -21.38
C GLY A 22 -14.77 -6.05 -20.48
N SER A 23 -15.94 -5.51 -20.74
CA SER A 23 -17.18 -5.84 -20.02
C SER A 23 -17.38 -7.36 -20.00
N GLY A 24 -17.02 -8.00 -18.89
CA GLY A 24 -17.22 -9.43 -18.64
C GLY A 24 -15.97 -10.26 -18.36
N ASN A 25 -14.76 -9.75 -18.56
CA ASN A 25 -13.55 -10.51 -18.22
C ASN A 25 -13.05 -10.12 -16.83
N GLN A 26 -12.98 -11.12 -15.96
CA GLN A 26 -12.32 -10.99 -14.66
C GLN A 26 -10.82 -10.78 -14.87
N THR A 27 -10.24 -9.80 -14.18
CA THR A 27 -8.80 -9.53 -14.20
C THR A 27 -8.16 -10.10 -12.94
N VAL A 28 -7.03 -10.78 -13.10
CA VAL A 28 -6.24 -11.29 -11.97
C VAL A 28 -5.72 -10.12 -11.13
N VAL A 29 -5.84 -10.27 -9.80
CA VAL A 29 -5.32 -9.34 -8.79
C VAL A 29 -4.27 -10.08 -7.98
N ILE A 30 -3.05 -9.55 -7.91
CA ILE A 30 -1.97 -10.12 -7.12
C ILE A 30 -1.48 -9.05 -6.13
N GLU A 31 -1.71 -9.29 -4.85
CA GLU A 31 -1.21 -8.45 -3.76
C GLU A 31 -0.17 -9.26 -2.98
N ALA A 32 1.09 -8.92 -3.12
CA ALA A 32 2.16 -9.68 -2.50
C ALA A 32 3.18 -8.76 -1.82
N CYS A 33 3.64 -9.20 -0.64
CA CYS A 33 4.65 -8.49 0.12
C CYS A 33 5.65 -9.49 0.72
N ILE A 34 6.94 -9.29 0.44
CA ILE A 34 8.03 -9.91 1.19
C ILE A 34 8.70 -8.86 2.09
N THR A 35 8.95 -9.22 3.33
CA THR A 35 9.58 -8.33 4.33
C THR A 35 10.85 -8.95 4.91
N ASP A 36 11.58 -8.17 5.70
CA ASP A 36 12.70 -8.62 6.51
C ASP A 36 12.26 -9.38 7.78
N SER A 37 10.99 -9.87 7.79
CA SER A 37 10.41 -10.71 8.83
C SER A 37 9.51 -11.78 8.21
N ASP A 38 9.86 -13.06 8.36
CA ASP A 38 9.13 -14.18 7.76
C ASP A 38 7.63 -14.21 8.15
N SER A 39 7.31 -13.77 9.36
CA SER A 39 5.93 -13.74 9.88
C SER A 39 5.03 -12.65 9.27
N LEU A 40 5.59 -11.73 8.49
CA LEU A 40 4.87 -10.59 7.90
C LEU A 40 4.76 -10.66 6.37
N ASN A 41 5.27 -11.73 5.76
CA ASN A 41 5.11 -11.96 4.34
C ASN A 41 3.65 -12.31 4.04
N THR A 42 3.12 -11.71 2.97
CA THR A 42 1.74 -11.93 2.53
C THR A 42 1.69 -12.12 1.02
N ILE A 43 0.88 -13.06 0.55
CA ILE A 43 0.52 -13.19 -0.86
C ILE A 43 -0.97 -13.48 -0.90
N ILE A 44 -1.71 -12.67 -1.65
CA ILE A 44 -3.15 -12.82 -1.87
C ILE A 44 -3.39 -12.77 -3.37
N ILE A 45 -4.12 -13.73 -3.89
CA ILE A 45 -4.49 -13.80 -5.31
C ILE A 45 -6.01 -13.92 -5.42
N SER A 46 -6.59 -13.06 -6.24
CA SER A 46 -8.03 -13.05 -6.52
C SER A 46 -8.28 -12.62 -7.96
N LYS A 47 -9.55 -12.66 -8.37
CA LYS A 47 -10.02 -12.08 -9.63
C LYS A 47 -10.95 -10.92 -9.32
N SER A 48 -10.83 -9.84 -10.09
CA SER A 48 -11.73 -8.69 -9.96
C SER A 48 -13.14 -9.08 -10.35
N VAL A 49 -14.12 -8.40 -9.75
CA VAL A 49 -15.53 -8.48 -10.16
C VAL A 49 -15.94 -7.19 -10.85
N PRO A 50 -16.83 -7.23 -11.85
CA PRO A 50 -17.38 -6.02 -12.45
C PRO A 50 -18.00 -5.11 -11.39
N ALA A 51 -17.86 -3.79 -11.54
CA ALA A 51 -18.43 -2.81 -10.59
C ALA A 51 -19.98 -2.91 -10.45
N SER A 52 -20.64 -3.54 -11.41
CA SER A 52 -22.08 -3.83 -11.37
C SER A 52 -22.44 -5.09 -10.58
N ASP A 53 -21.46 -5.91 -10.23
CA ASP A 53 -21.66 -7.15 -9.49
C ASP A 53 -21.55 -6.86 -7.99
N THR A 54 -22.49 -7.36 -7.21
CA THR A 54 -22.52 -7.25 -5.74
C THR A 54 -21.85 -8.44 -5.07
N ASN A 55 -21.32 -9.39 -5.85
CA ASN A 55 -20.62 -10.54 -5.33
C ASN A 55 -19.24 -10.15 -4.78
N ASP A 56 -18.76 -10.91 -3.80
CA ASP A 56 -17.38 -10.80 -3.31
C ASP A 56 -16.40 -11.20 -4.41
N CYS A 57 -15.14 -10.73 -4.31
CA CYS A 57 -14.09 -11.11 -5.24
C CYS A 57 -13.89 -12.64 -5.23
N GLU A 58 -13.60 -13.21 -6.40
CA GLU A 58 -13.27 -14.64 -6.54
C GLU A 58 -11.83 -14.87 -6.08
N PHE A 59 -11.63 -15.68 -5.05
CA PHE A 59 -10.30 -16.05 -4.59
C PHE A 59 -9.70 -17.18 -5.43
N VAL A 60 -8.39 -17.13 -5.67
CA VAL A 60 -7.64 -18.14 -6.41
C VAL A 60 -6.78 -18.94 -5.43
N ASP A 61 -7.14 -20.17 -5.16
CA ASP A 61 -6.46 -21.04 -4.19
C ASP A 61 -5.51 -22.07 -4.81
N ASP A 62 -5.54 -22.22 -6.13
CA ASP A 62 -4.84 -23.24 -6.92
C ASP A 62 -3.68 -22.71 -7.77
N ALA A 63 -3.30 -21.43 -7.58
CA ALA A 63 -2.15 -20.87 -8.28
C ALA A 63 -0.83 -21.54 -7.86
N ILE A 64 0.05 -21.76 -8.83
CA ILE A 64 1.43 -22.20 -8.57
C ILE A 64 2.28 -20.95 -8.34
N VAL A 65 2.60 -20.67 -7.08
CA VAL A 65 3.31 -19.45 -6.69
C VAL A 65 4.75 -19.79 -6.31
N MET A 66 5.71 -19.00 -6.82
CA MET A 66 7.13 -19.09 -6.46
C MET A 66 7.64 -17.69 -6.07
N LEU A 67 8.38 -17.62 -4.98
CA LEU A 67 9.07 -16.42 -4.53
C LEU A 67 10.54 -16.75 -4.31
N ARG A 68 11.45 -15.97 -4.92
CA ARG A 68 12.90 -16.18 -4.83
C ARG A 68 13.66 -14.86 -4.78
N ASP A 69 14.88 -14.91 -4.24
CA ASP A 69 15.83 -13.80 -4.28
C ASP A 69 16.83 -13.91 -5.46
N ASP A 70 17.64 -12.87 -5.64
CA ASP A 70 18.72 -12.81 -6.64
C ASP A 70 19.95 -13.68 -6.27
N MET A 71 19.97 -14.26 -5.07
CA MET A 71 21.00 -15.18 -4.59
C MET A 71 20.66 -16.65 -4.88
N GLY A 72 19.46 -16.93 -5.42
CA GLY A 72 18.98 -18.29 -5.73
C GLY A 72 18.25 -18.98 -4.59
N ASN A 73 17.98 -18.29 -3.48
CA ASN A 73 17.12 -18.84 -2.43
C ASN A 73 15.65 -18.69 -2.84
N SER A 74 14.83 -19.67 -2.44
CA SER A 74 13.38 -19.67 -2.70
C SER A 74 12.61 -19.92 -1.41
N ALA A 75 11.45 -19.29 -1.30
CA ALA A 75 10.48 -19.61 -0.27
C ALA A 75 9.72 -20.89 -0.63
N GLU A 76 9.35 -21.65 0.37
CA GLU A 76 8.24 -22.58 0.27
C GLU A 76 6.94 -21.76 0.30
N VAL A 77 6.03 -22.00 -0.66
CA VAL A 77 4.76 -21.26 -0.77
C VAL A 77 3.63 -22.27 -0.82
N ILE A 78 2.68 -22.16 0.11
CA ILE A 78 1.52 -23.05 0.20
C ILE A 78 0.23 -22.24 0.30
N SER A 79 -0.83 -22.66 -0.40
CA SER A 79 -2.16 -22.10 -0.24
C SER A 79 -2.73 -22.44 1.15
N ILE A 80 -3.35 -21.44 1.77
CA ILE A 80 -4.05 -21.57 3.06
C ILE A 80 -5.54 -21.24 2.95
N GLY A 81 -6.03 -21.12 1.71
CA GLY A 81 -7.42 -20.82 1.38
C GLY A 81 -7.75 -19.32 1.32
N ASN A 82 -8.87 -18.99 0.71
CA ASN A 82 -9.34 -17.63 0.48
C ASN A 82 -8.31 -16.76 -0.27
N GLY A 83 -7.69 -17.32 -1.30
CA GLY A 83 -6.65 -16.68 -2.11
C GLY A 83 -5.35 -16.37 -1.38
N ARG A 84 -5.19 -16.84 -0.15
CA ARG A 84 -4.02 -16.54 0.67
C ARG A 84 -2.98 -17.65 0.54
N TYR A 85 -1.72 -17.23 0.42
CA TYR A 85 -0.56 -18.12 0.36
C TYR A 85 0.40 -17.76 1.48
N LYS A 86 0.79 -18.77 2.24
CA LYS A 86 1.80 -18.68 3.29
C LYS A 86 3.17 -18.96 2.69
N THR A 87 4.15 -18.14 3.02
CA THR A 87 5.56 -18.36 2.68
C THR A 87 6.36 -18.80 3.90
N SER A 88 7.41 -19.58 3.69
CA SER A 88 8.39 -19.93 4.71
C SER A 88 9.78 -20.13 4.10
N GLY A 89 10.82 -19.94 4.91
CA GLY A 89 12.19 -20.22 4.53
C GLY A 89 12.91 -19.12 3.75
N LEU A 90 12.22 -18.00 3.42
CA LEU A 90 12.85 -16.83 2.80
C LEU A 90 12.52 -15.58 3.59
N ILE A 91 13.55 -14.97 4.17
CA ILE A 91 13.46 -13.68 4.86
C ILE A 91 14.12 -12.63 3.98
N GLY A 92 13.42 -11.54 3.75
CA GLY A 92 13.90 -10.44 2.94
C GLY A 92 15.14 -9.77 3.53
N LYS A 93 16.07 -9.37 2.65
CA LYS A 93 17.28 -8.64 3.00
C LYS A 93 17.37 -7.37 2.19
N PRO A 94 17.57 -6.21 2.81
CA PRO A 94 17.76 -4.96 2.10
C PRO A 94 18.89 -5.02 1.06
N GLY A 95 18.64 -4.44 -0.12
CA GLY A 95 19.59 -4.38 -1.21
C GLY A 95 19.51 -5.54 -2.22
N HIS A 96 18.65 -6.55 -1.98
CA HIS A 96 18.43 -7.68 -2.87
C HIS A 96 17.17 -7.51 -3.70
N ASP A 97 17.16 -8.14 -4.87
CA ASP A 97 16.01 -8.21 -5.76
C ASP A 97 15.21 -9.49 -5.48
N TYR A 98 13.90 -9.37 -5.49
CA TYR A 98 12.97 -10.47 -5.29
C TYR A 98 12.11 -10.66 -6.53
N LEU A 99 11.95 -11.89 -6.96
CA LEU A 99 11.10 -12.29 -8.06
C LEU A 99 9.93 -13.12 -7.52
N LEU A 100 8.73 -12.61 -7.74
CA LEU A 100 7.48 -13.36 -7.60
C LEU A 100 7.07 -13.90 -8.97
N THR A 101 6.65 -15.16 -9.03
CA THR A 101 5.94 -15.71 -10.19
C THR A 101 4.69 -16.43 -9.72
N ALA A 102 3.59 -16.29 -10.46
CA ALA A 102 2.34 -16.99 -10.23
C ALA A 102 1.83 -17.55 -11.55
N GLU A 103 1.49 -18.83 -11.57
CA GLU A 103 0.81 -19.47 -12.69
C GLU A 103 -0.65 -19.66 -12.32
N ILE A 104 -1.55 -19.04 -13.08
CA ILE A 104 -2.99 -18.94 -12.82
C ILE A 104 -3.71 -19.21 -14.14
N ASP A 105 -4.59 -20.22 -14.18
CA ASP A 105 -5.34 -20.60 -15.38
C ASP A 105 -4.46 -20.84 -16.63
N GLY A 106 -3.22 -21.31 -16.45
CA GLY A 106 -2.24 -21.53 -17.51
C GLY A 106 -1.49 -20.28 -17.98
N PHE A 107 -1.76 -19.11 -17.39
CA PHE A 107 -1.01 -17.87 -17.63
C PHE A 107 0.02 -17.66 -16.53
N ARG A 108 1.23 -17.23 -16.93
CA ARG A 108 2.31 -16.96 -16.01
C ARG A 108 2.49 -15.46 -15.80
N TYR A 109 2.29 -15.02 -14.57
CA TYR A 109 2.55 -13.66 -14.10
C TYR A 109 3.92 -13.61 -13.42
N SER A 110 4.61 -12.49 -13.56
CA SER A 110 5.89 -12.26 -12.89
C SER A 110 6.01 -10.82 -12.44
N SER A 111 6.71 -10.62 -11.33
CA SER A 111 7.00 -9.29 -10.80
C SER A 111 8.35 -9.29 -10.12
N ILE A 112 9.09 -8.20 -10.26
CA ILE A 112 10.37 -7.99 -9.57
C ILE A 112 10.26 -6.70 -8.77
N ASP A 113 10.74 -6.74 -7.53
CA ASP A 113 10.96 -5.56 -6.71
C ASP A 113 12.28 -5.67 -5.95
N ARG A 114 12.95 -4.52 -5.80
CA ARG A 114 14.19 -4.42 -5.04
C ARG A 114 13.88 -3.93 -3.64
N MET A 115 14.25 -4.71 -2.63
CA MET A 115 14.10 -4.30 -1.24
C MET A 115 15.03 -3.11 -0.92
N PRO A 116 14.48 -1.93 -0.58
CA PRO A 116 15.30 -0.77 -0.25
C PRO A 116 16.04 -0.96 1.07
N ARG A 117 16.88 0.00 1.43
CA ARG A 117 17.54 0.00 2.74
C ARG A 117 16.50 0.17 3.84
N ALA A 118 16.69 -0.58 4.94
CA ALA A 118 15.83 -0.41 6.12
C ALA A 118 15.99 1.00 6.70
N SER A 119 14.86 1.62 7.07
CA SER A 119 14.87 2.90 7.76
C SER A 119 15.49 2.79 9.14
N LYS A 120 16.07 3.90 9.65
CA LYS A 120 16.58 4.01 11.04
C LYS A 120 15.49 4.48 12.01
N ILE A 121 14.22 4.26 11.68
CA ILE A 121 13.10 4.58 12.56
C ILE A 121 13.17 3.65 13.77
N ASP A 122 13.31 4.23 14.95
CA ASP A 122 13.40 3.52 16.24
C ASP A 122 12.28 3.89 17.20
N SER A 123 11.52 4.93 16.91
CA SER A 123 10.49 5.47 17.80
C SER A 123 9.38 6.21 17.05
N LEU A 124 8.24 6.30 17.70
CA LEU A 124 7.13 7.15 17.31
C LEU A 124 6.61 7.94 18.51
N ILE A 125 5.90 9.02 18.25
CA ILE A 125 5.27 9.88 19.25
C ILE A 125 3.77 9.64 19.21
N VAL A 126 3.19 9.42 20.38
CA VAL A 126 1.73 9.45 20.62
C VAL A 126 1.43 10.71 21.41
N GLU A 127 0.66 11.64 20.86
CA GLU A 127 0.39 12.94 21.45
C GLU A 127 -1.10 13.25 21.46
N PHE A 128 -1.60 13.71 22.62
CA PHE A 128 -2.98 14.14 22.76
C PHE A 128 -3.16 15.53 22.18
N LYS A 129 -4.16 15.68 21.30
CA LYS A 129 -4.60 16.98 20.77
C LYS A 129 -6.00 17.28 21.29
N ASP A 130 -6.17 18.43 21.90
CA ASP A 130 -7.44 18.92 22.46
C ASP A 130 -8.10 20.00 21.61
N ASN A 131 -7.42 20.47 20.56
CA ASN A 131 -7.92 21.50 19.65
C ASN A 131 -8.72 20.87 18.50
N ARG A 132 -10.01 21.17 18.46
CA ARG A 132 -10.84 20.84 17.29
C ARG A 132 -10.53 21.79 16.14
N THR A 133 -10.14 21.21 15.01
CA THR A 133 -10.05 21.91 13.73
C THR A 133 -11.10 21.34 12.76
N LEU A 134 -11.20 21.87 11.56
CA LEU A 134 -12.08 21.31 10.51
C LEU A 134 -11.68 19.86 10.12
N PHE A 135 -10.45 19.45 10.40
CA PHE A 135 -9.87 18.17 9.98
C PHE A 135 -9.44 17.28 11.15
N ASP A 136 -9.22 17.84 12.34
CA ASP A 136 -8.78 17.11 13.52
C ASP A 136 -9.91 17.03 14.56
N THR A 137 -10.10 15.84 15.14
CA THR A 137 -10.94 15.61 16.31
C THR A 137 -10.09 15.54 17.56
N ILE A 138 -10.72 15.65 18.74
CA ILE A 138 -10.01 15.47 20.03
C ILE A 138 -9.58 14.00 20.14
N GLY A 139 -8.32 13.74 20.50
CA GLY A 139 -7.82 12.39 20.70
C GLY A 139 -6.30 12.31 20.61
N TYR A 140 -5.79 11.09 20.59
CA TYR A 140 -4.35 10.83 20.44
C TYR A 140 -4.00 10.64 18.98
N TYR A 141 -2.88 11.21 18.56
CA TYR A 141 -2.35 11.12 17.20
C TYR A 141 -0.96 10.52 17.23
N ILE A 142 -0.65 9.76 16.18
CA ILE A 142 0.63 9.08 16.04
C ILE A 142 1.47 9.81 15.01
N THR A 143 2.72 10.13 15.38
CA THR A 143 3.72 10.67 14.45
C THR A 143 4.97 9.80 14.49
N VAL A 144 5.32 9.22 13.35
CA VAL A 144 6.58 8.49 13.16
C VAL A 144 7.67 9.48 12.77
N LEU A 145 8.84 9.36 13.39
CA LEU A 145 10.01 10.18 13.12
C LEU A 145 11.04 9.38 12.35
N ALA A 146 11.33 9.78 11.12
CA ALA A 146 12.39 9.19 10.31
C ALA A 146 13.61 10.12 10.33
N PRO A 147 14.74 9.71 10.95
CA PRO A 147 15.97 10.47 10.86
C PRO A 147 16.52 10.38 9.43
N GLN A 148 17.03 11.48 8.93
CA GLN A 148 17.68 11.51 7.61
C GLN A 148 18.90 10.59 7.59
N ILE A 149 19.00 9.72 6.58
CA ILE A 149 20.06 8.71 6.49
C ILE A 149 21.02 8.96 5.32
N SER A 150 20.51 9.56 4.24
CA SER A 150 21.24 9.70 2.98
C SER A 150 20.74 10.92 2.19
N ASP A 151 21.47 11.26 1.13
CA ASP A 151 21.08 12.31 0.18
C ASP A 151 20.09 11.81 -0.90
N THR A 152 19.55 10.59 -0.76
CA THR A 152 18.61 9.99 -1.70
C THR A 152 17.19 9.99 -1.14
N THR A 153 16.21 10.23 -2.01
CA THR A 153 14.79 10.16 -1.66
C THR A 153 14.44 8.82 -1.03
N SER A 154 13.61 8.85 -0.01
CA SER A 154 13.11 7.67 0.69
C SER A 154 11.60 7.67 0.69
N TYR A 155 11.01 6.50 0.52
CA TYR A 155 9.56 6.32 0.41
C TYR A 155 9.06 5.42 1.54
N TYR A 156 7.90 5.77 2.10
CA TYR A 156 7.34 5.05 3.24
C TYR A 156 5.84 4.82 3.08
N ARG A 157 5.40 3.69 3.62
CA ARG A 157 3.97 3.41 3.86
C ARG A 157 3.79 3.05 5.33
N ILE A 158 2.75 3.61 5.94
CA ILE A 158 2.34 3.24 7.29
C ILE A 158 1.03 2.45 7.19
N ALA A 159 1.00 1.26 7.81
CA ALA A 159 -0.21 0.49 8.02
C ALA A 159 -0.48 0.43 9.53
N VAL A 160 -1.75 0.59 9.92
CA VAL A 160 -2.15 0.66 11.33
C VAL A 160 -3.29 -0.31 11.60
N GLU A 161 -3.19 -1.01 12.73
CA GLU A 161 -4.28 -1.80 13.29
C GLU A 161 -4.69 -1.18 14.62
N GLN A 162 -5.99 -1.00 14.84
CA GLN A 162 -6.59 -0.56 16.09
C GLN A 162 -7.49 -1.66 16.64
N ASN A 163 -7.21 -2.12 17.84
CA ASN A 163 -7.98 -3.19 18.50
C ASN A 163 -8.12 -4.46 17.65
N GLY A 164 -7.06 -4.80 16.89
CA GLY A 164 -7.01 -5.95 15.98
C GLY A 164 -7.70 -5.74 14.63
N VAL A 165 -8.21 -4.53 14.33
CA VAL A 165 -8.84 -4.19 13.07
C VAL A 165 -7.89 -3.32 12.25
N PRO A 166 -7.52 -3.71 11.00
CA PRO A 166 -6.74 -2.86 10.11
C PRO A 166 -7.49 -1.58 9.76
N LEU A 167 -6.79 -0.44 9.82
CA LEU A 167 -7.30 0.87 9.40
C LEU A 167 -6.85 1.25 7.98
N ASP A 168 -5.88 0.54 7.44
CA ASP A 168 -5.36 0.75 6.09
C ASP A 168 -6.35 0.19 5.06
N ASN A 169 -7.31 1.01 4.71
CA ASN A 169 -8.14 0.82 3.54
C ASN A 169 -7.72 1.84 2.46
N TYR A 170 -8.26 1.70 1.27
CA TYR A 170 -7.92 2.61 0.16
C TYR A 170 -8.17 4.10 0.46
N SER A 171 -9.02 4.43 1.42
CA SER A 171 -9.28 5.81 1.88
C SER A 171 -8.23 6.30 2.89
N ASN A 172 -7.46 5.41 3.50
CA ASN A 172 -6.48 5.68 4.56
C ASN A 172 -5.09 5.17 4.17
N LEU A 173 -4.64 5.47 2.95
CA LEU A 173 -3.28 5.16 2.54
C LEU A 173 -2.32 6.23 3.07
N TRP A 174 -1.61 5.92 4.15
CA TRP A 174 -0.57 6.79 4.70
C TRP A 174 0.77 6.50 4.01
N ILE A 175 1.02 7.21 2.91
CA ILE A 175 2.24 7.12 2.11
C ILE A 175 2.99 8.43 2.16
N TYR A 176 4.32 8.37 2.15
CA TYR A 176 5.18 9.52 2.36
C TYR A 176 6.43 9.44 1.50
N GLU A 177 6.82 10.59 0.98
CA GLU A 177 8.07 10.80 0.26
C GLU A 177 8.95 11.76 1.06
N ASP A 178 10.14 11.31 1.48
CA ASP A 178 11.15 12.14 2.13
C ASP A 178 12.20 12.59 1.10
N THR A 179 12.11 13.87 0.72
CA THR A 179 13.03 14.53 -0.22
C THR A 179 14.24 15.19 0.46
N HIS A 180 14.55 14.83 1.70
CA HIS A 180 15.73 15.27 2.48
C HIS A 180 15.86 16.77 2.74
N LYS A 181 14.73 17.46 2.88
CA LYS A 181 14.71 18.89 3.21
C LYS A 181 14.86 19.19 4.70
N ALA A 182 14.75 18.18 5.57
CA ALA A 182 14.83 18.35 7.01
C ALA A 182 15.67 17.23 7.65
N SER A 183 16.36 17.52 8.76
CA SER A 183 17.14 16.53 9.53
C SER A 183 16.30 15.38 10.10
N THR A 184 15.00 15.58 10.24
CA THR A 184 14.04 14.58 10.70
C THR A 184 12.74 14.76 9.92
N PHE A 185 12.35 13.70 9.23
CA PHE A 185 11.09 13.66 8.49
C PHE A 185 9.96 13.15 9.41
N LYS A 186 8.78 13.80 9.34
CA LYS A 186 7.63 13.49 10.17
C LYS A 186 6.52 12.88 9.32
N MET A 187 6.02 11.73 9.73
CA MET A 187 4.91 11.03 9.10
C MET A 187 3.77 10.92 10.12
N THR A 188 2.68 11.65 9.90
CA THR A 188 1.55 11.69 10.85
C THR A 188 0.39 10.85 10.34
N VAL A 189 -0.02 9.87 11.15
CA VAL A 189 -1.24 9.10 10.88
C VAL A 189 -2.45 10.01 11.13
N ASN A 190 -3.20 10.34 10.06
CA ASN A 190 -4.39 11.18 10.15
C ASN A 190 -5.60 10.36 10.64
N HIS A 191 -5.49 9.86 11.86
CA HIS A 191 -6.52 9.12 12.59
C HIS A 191 -6.33 9.39 14.08
N ASN A 192 -7.42 9.54 14.82
CA ASN A 192 -7.37 9.75 16.26
C ASN A 192 -7.66 8.45 17.02
N PHE A 193 -6.96 8.26 18.11
CA PHE A 193 -7.07 7.11 19.00
C PHE A 193 -7.56 7.56 20.37
N GLU A 194 -8.10 6.61 21.14
CA GLU A 194 -8.57 6.82 22.51
C GLU A 194 -7.66 6.11 23.51
N THR A 195 -7.72 6.56 24.76
CA THR A 195 -7.02 5.85 25.86
C THR A 195 -7.55 4.42 25.98
N GLY A 196 -6.63 3.45 26.01
CA GLY A 196 -6.95 2.02 26.09
C GLY A 196 -6.92 1.31 24.76
N ASP A 197 -6.86 2.01 23.62
CA ASP A 197 -6.71 1.37 22.32
C ASP A 197 -5.41 0.58 22.22
N SER A 198 -5.51 -0.67 21.76
CA SER A 198 -4.37 -1.48 21.38
C SER A 198 -4.00 -1.16 19.93
N VAL A 199 -2.79 -0.68 19.70
CA VAL A 199 -2.35 -0.19 18.39
C VAL A 199 -1.13 -0.94 17.91
N VAL A 200 -1.16 -1.37 16.63
CA VAL A 200 -0.01 -1.88 15.91
C VAL A 200 0.28 -0.94 14.74
N VAL A 201 1.48 -0.39 14.68
CA VAL A 201 1.96 0.46 13.59
C VAL A 201 3.06 -0.26 12.86
N LYS A 202 2.88 -0.49 11.56
CA LYS A 202 3.87 -1.08 10.66
C LYS A 202 4.36 0.02 9.71
N VAL A 203 5.66 0.26 9.68
CA VAL A 203 6.28 1.25 8.79
C VAL A 203 7.14 0.51 7.78
N TYR A 204 6.72 0.51 6.53
CA TYR A 204 7.41 -0.09 5.40
C TYR A 204 8.28 0.96 4.71
N SER A 205 9.52 0.60 4.39
CA SER A 205 10.33 1.36 3.44
C SER A 205 10.05 0.81 2.04
N LEU A 206 9.67 1.67 1.10
CA LEU A 206 9.23 1.27 -0.24
C LEU A 206 10.31 1.52 -1.29
N SER A 207 10.30 0.72 -2.36
CA SER A 207 10.91 1.10 -3.63
C SER A 207 10.09 2.23 -4.28
N GLU A 208 10.70 2.96 -5.21
CA GLU A 208 10.03 4.04 -5.95
C GLU A 208 8.81 3.53 -6.71
N ASN A 209 8.95 2.41 -7.44
CA ASN A 209 7.84 1.82 -8.22
C ASN A 209 6.64 1.44 -7.34
N VAL A 210 6.89 0.87 -6.17
CA VAL A 210 5.83 0.51 -5.22
C VAL A 210 5.19 1.75 -4.60
N TYR A 211 5.98 2.79 -4.32
CA TYR A 211 5.45 4.07 -3.87
C TYR A 211 4.54 4.70 -4.93
N GLU A 212 4.95 4.76 -6.19
CA GLU A 212 4.15 5.30 -7.30
C GLU A 212 2.83 4.55 -7.47
N TYR A 213 2.82 3.23 -7.32
CA TYR A 213 1.59 2.43 -7.31
C TYR A 213 0.62 2.89 -6.20
N PHE A 214 1.08 2.95 -4.94
CA PHE A 214 0.24 3.39 -3.83
C PHE A 214 -0.16 4.86 -3.93
N PHE A 215 0.70 5.71 -4.48
CA PHE A 215 0.40 7.11 -4.73
C PHE A 215 -0.70 7.26 -5.79
N GLY A 216 -0.63 6.48 -6.87
CA GLY A 216 -1.68 6.41 -7.88
C GLY A 216 -3.03 5.99 -7.28
N LEU A 217 -3.04 4.96 -6.41
CA LEU A 217 -4.23 4.55 -5.67
C LEU A 217 -4.76 5.69 -4.78
N SER A 218 -3.90 6.33 -4.00
CA SER A 218 -4.32 7.38 -3.06
C SER A 218 -4.98 8.56 -3.76
N LYS A 219 -4.53 8.91 -4.97
CA LYS A 219 -5.13 9.98 -5.78
C LYS A 219 -6.59 9.70 -6.17
N GLN A 220 -6.93 8.44 -6.39
CA GLN A 220 -8.29 8.05 -6.79
C GLN A 220 -9.30 8.23 -5.66
N PHE A 221 -8.85 8.09 -4.41
CA PHE A 221 -9.71 8.19 -3.22
C PHE A 221 -9.69 9.58 -2.56
N SER A 222 -8.73 10.47 -2.94
CA SER A 222 -8.59 11.81 -2.35
C SER A 222 -9.53 12.87 -2.93
N THR A 223 -10.35 12.56 -3.94
CA THR A 223 -11.13 13.54 -4.73
C THR A 223 -12.45 13.99 -4.09
N ASN A 224 -12.56 13.98 -2.77
CA ASN A 224 -13.79 14.35 -2.06
C ASN A 224 -14.21 15.84 -2.17
N PHE A 225 -13.48 16.70 -2.89
CA PHE A 225 -13.77 18.13 -2.98
C PHE A 225 -14.15 18.65 -4.38
N SER A 226 -14.11 17.82 -5.41
CA SER A 226 -14.60 18.21 -6.74
C SER A 226 -15.68 17.24 -7.20
N ASN A 227 -16.77 17.81 -7.73
CA ASN A 227 -17.87 17.02 -8.35
C ASN A 227 -17.43 16.28 -9.64
N ILE A 228 -16.16 16.30 -9.96
CA ILE A 228 -15.54 15.61 -11.10
C ILE A 228 -14.64 14.54 -10.53
N GLN A 229 -15.15 13.32 -10.45
CA GLN A 229 -14.30 12.16 -10.13
C GLN A 229 -13.51 11.81 -11.40
N PRO A 230 -12.17 11.75 -11.34
CA PRO A 230 -11.41 11.15 -12.44
C PRO A 230 -11.86 9.71 -12.62
N PRO A 231 -11.83 9.17 -13.83
CA PRO A 231 -12.13 7.76 -14.04
C PRO A 231 -11.18 6.91 -13.19
N LEU A 232 -11.72 5.87 -12.54
CA LEU A 232 -10.90 4.91 -11.80
C LEU A 232 -9.97 4.23 -12.80
N THR A 233 -8.68 4.39 -12.61
CA THR A 233 -7.65 3.76 -13.44
C THR A 233 -6.85 2.80 -12.58
N ASN A 234 -6.39 1.69 -13.14
CA ASN A 234 -5.38 0.89 -12.45
C ASN A 234 -4.08 1.69 -12.47
N PRO A 235 -3.45 1.99 -11.31
CA PRO A 235 -2.12 2.58 -11.31
C PRO A 235 -1.12 1.66 -11.99
N ASP A 236 -0.07 2.25 -12.57
CA ASP A 236 1.05 1.48 -13.07
C ASP A 236 1.59 0.59 -11.94
N ASN A 237 1.81 -0.68 -12.25
CA ASN A 237 2.30 -1.66 -11.30
C ASN A 237 3.47 -2.46 -11.88
N ASN A 238 4.07 -3.31 -11.07
CA ASN A 238 5.26 -4.08 -11.44
C ASN A 238 4.94 -5.53 -11.86
N ILE A 239 3.70 -5.86 -12.24
CA ILE A 239 3.29 -7.21 -12.63
C ILE A 239 3.20 -7.34 -14.15
N ASN A 240 3.79 -8.39 -14.71
CA ASN A 240 3.78 -8.67 -16.14
C ASN A 240 3.40 -10.15 -16.40
N PRO A 241 2.45 -10.47 -17.33
CA PRO A 241 1.58 -9.54 -18.06
C PRO A 241 0.66 -8.74 -17.13
N ILE A 242 -0.05 -7.76 -17.68
CA ILE A 242 -0.88 -6.82 -16.94
C ILE A 242 -1.87 -7.58 -16.04
N ALA A 243 -1.80 -7.29 -14.74
CA ALA A 243 -2.72 -7.71 -13.70
C ALA A 243 -2.98 -6.51 -12.78
N LEU A 244 -3.95 -6.61 -11.89
CA LEU A 244 -4.16 -5.63 -10.81
C LEU A 244 -3.27 -5.97 -9.61
N GLY A 245 -3.09 -5.01 -8.71
CA GLY A 245 -2.29 -5.23 -7.50
C GLY A 245 -0.82 -4.86 -7.69
N CYS A 246 0.02 -5.31 -6.76
CA CYS A 246 1.43 -4.97 -6.72
C CYS A 246 2.23 -6.01 -5.93
N PHE A 247 3.46 -6.26 -6.32
CA PHE A 247 4.44 -6.98 -5.52
C PHE A 247 5.39 -6.00 -4.84
N GLN A 248 5.49 -6.09 -3.52
CA GLN A 248 6.29 -5.22 -2.67
C GLN A 248 7.39 -6.03 -1.96
N ALA A 249 8.65 -5.59 -2.06
CA ALA A 249 9.76 -6.06 -1.23
C ALA A 249 10.19 -4.92 -0.30
N SER A 250 9.91 -5.05 1.01
CA SER A 250 10.08 -3.93 1.94
C SER A 250 10.58 -4.36 3.31
N PRO A 251 11.63 -3.72 3.85
CA PRO A 251 11.89 -3.81 5.28
C PRO A 251 10.75 -3.17 6.06
N VAL A 252 10.45 -3.72 7.24
CA VAL A 252 9.35 -3.25 8.07
C VAL A 252 9.78 -3.00 9.52
N LYS A 253 9.32 -1.89 10.11
CA LYS A 253 9.41 -1.61 11.54
C LYS A 253 8.04 -1.73 12.17
N VAL A 254 7.93 -2.50 13.25
CA VAL A 254 6.64 -2.78 13.89
C VAL A 254 6.67 -2.27 15.33
N PHE A 255 5.71 -1.38 15.64
CA PHE A 255 5.46 -0.86 16.97
C PHE A 255 4.15 -1.42 17.49
N ARG A 256 4.15 -1.92 18.75
CA ARG A 256 2.96 -2.42 19.43
C ARG A 256 2.87 -1.75 20.79
N PHE A 257 1.72 -1.13 21.08
CA PHE A 257 1.50 -0.43 22.34
C PHE A 257 0.02 -0.28 22.62
N VAL A 258 -0.27 0.10 23.86
CA VAL A 258 -1.60 0.55 24.29
C VAL A 258 -1.54 2.06 24.52
N VAL A 259 -2.51 2.79 24.00
CA VAL A 259 -2.61 4.25 24.19
C VAL A 259 -2.87 4.56 25.64
N GLY A 260 -1.94 5.25 26.27
CA GLY A 260 -2.05 5.68 27.67
C GLY A 260 -2.74 7.04 27.79
N ASN A 261 -2.92 7.51 29.04
CA ASN A 261 -3.56 8.80 29.35
C ASN A 261 -2.58 9.97 29.45
N LYS A 262 -1.30 9.81 29.09
CA LYS A 262 -0.30 10.87 29.11
C LYS A 262 -0.47 11.79 27.91
N ALA A 263 -0.34 13.09 28.10
CA ALA A 263 -0.43 14.07 27.02
C ALA A 263 0.56 13.78 25.86
N ARG A 264 1.71 13.19 26.18
CA ARG A 264 2.70 12.76 25.17
C ARG A 264 3.46 11.54 25.66
N THR A 265 3.62 10.56 24.75
CA THR A 265 4.38 9.34 24.99
C THR A 265 5.31 9.07 23.80
N ILE A 266 6.54 8.64 24.07
CA ILE A 266 7.45 8.13 23.05
C ILE A 266 7.41 6.61 23.14
N VAL A 267 7.00 5.96 22.05
CA VAL A 267 7.01 4.50 21.92
C VAL A 267 8.27 4.12 21.14
N ARG A 268 9.08 3.26 21.70
CA ARG A 268 10.31 2.76 21.08
C ARG A 268 10.10 1.39 20.45
N LEU A 269 10.85 1.11 19.41
CA LEU A 269 10.90 -0.21 18.80
C LEU A 269 11.35 -1.22 19.87
N GLN A 270 10.58 -2.28 20.06
CA GLN A 270 10.99 -3.40 20.90
C GLN A 270 11.87 -4.32 20.02
N GLU A 271 13.15 -4.46 20.39
CA GLU A 271 13.98 -5.49 19.78
C GLU A 271 13.48 -6.84 20.33
N PHE A 272 12.93 -7.67 19.43
CA PHE A 272 12.66 -9.06 19.78
C PHE A 272 14.01 -9.79 19.76
N GLN A 273 14.42 -10.28 20.95
CA GLN A 273 15.53 -11.20 21.11
C GLN A 273 15.17 -12.59 20.59
#